data_735a29a2b4236d02e1ebf7dceccdd498
#
_entry.id   735a29a2b4236d02e1ebf7dceccdd498
#
_cell.length_a   1.000
_cell.length_b   1.000
_cell.length_c   1.000
_cell.angle_alpha   90.00
_cell.angle_beta   90.00
_cell.angle_gamma   90.00
#
_symmetry.space_group_name_H-M   'P 1'
#
loop_
_entity.id
_entity.type
_entity.pdbx_description
1 polymer ?
#
loop_
_entity_poly.entity_id
_entity_poly.type
_entity_poly.pdbx_seq_one_letter_code
_entity_poly.pdbx_strand_id
1 'polypeptide(L)'
;LMSFFTAHYLFRWRTAMVEWYHSVYDKACKIEGAAQRVQEDTIKFSRIMESLGTSLIESIMVLVQFIPILLGLSVGIPIYFFGDWEYGLITGALLWTIGGTIFLISLGWILRLVGVEYDLQKKEAAYRKLLVIAEDDNTVRPKKIEELFEDVRSIHFFSFIRYLYFNIGRMGYMQANVLSAYVFLAPAIVAGVVTLGVMQQIIRAFGRV
;
A
#
# COMPACT_ATOMS: atom_id res chain seq x y z
N LEU A 1 10.78 -18.38 13.59
CA LEU A 1 9.68 -18.38 14.56
C LEU A 1 8.55 -17.45 14.12
N MET A 2 8.81 -16.17 13.81
CA MET A 2 7.78 -15.20 13.36
C MET A 2 6.97 -15.71 12.16
N SER A 3 7.62 -16.16 11.09
CA SER A 3 6.92 -16.68 9.90
C SER A 3 6.01 -17.88 10.20
N PHE A 4 6.38 -18.72 11.16
CA PHE A 4 5.54 -19.83 11.60
C PHE A 4 4.26 -19.33 12.28
N PHE A 5 4.39 -18.41 13.24
CA PHE A 5 3.22 -17.85 13.92
C PHE A 5 2.30 -17.10 12.97
N THR A 6 2.87 -16.33 12.03
CA THR A 6 2.10 -15.63 10.99
C THR A 6 1.33 -16.62 10.12
N ALA A 7 1.99 -17.67 9.61
CA ALA A 7 1.34 -18.69 8.79
C ALA A 7 0.23 -19.43 9.55
N HIS A 8 0.48 -19.74 10.82
CA HIS A 8 -0.51 -20.40 11.66
C HIS A 8 -1.72 -19.50 11.95
N TYR A 9 -1.50 -18.22 12.21
CA TYR A 9 -2.56 -17.24 12.42
C TYR A 9 -3.43 -17.04 11.18
N LEU A 10 -2.79 -16.89 10.00
CA LEU A 10 -3.46 -16.80 8.71
C LEU A 10 -4.36 -18.02 8.46
N PHE A 11 -3.84 -19.22 8.72
CA PHE A 11 -4.61 -20.42 8.50
C PHE A 11 -5.80 -20.54 9.47
N ARG A 12 -5.65 -20.10 10.72
CA ARG A 12 -6.79 -20.03 11.67
C ARG A 12 -7.87 -19.06 11.22
N TRP A 13 -7.49 -17.90 10.70
CA TRP A 13 -8.45 -16.95 10.13
C TRP A 13 -9.21 -17.55 8.94
N ARG A 14 -8.47 -18.18 8.04
CA ARG A 14 -9.07 -18.89 6.93
C ARG A 14 -10.03 -19.97 7.39
N THR A 15 -9.65 -20.77 8.38
CA THR A 15 -10.50 -21.82 8.94
C THR A 15 -11.82 -21.24 9.47
N ALA A 16 -11.77 -20.19 10.27
CA ALA A 16 -12.97 -19.54 10.78
C ALA A 16 -13.89 -19.00 9.68
N MET A 17 -13.31 -18.39 8.62
CA MET A 17 -14.09 -17.93 7.48
C MET A 17 -14.73 -19.09 6.70
N VAL A 18 -14.01 -20.18 6.47
CA VAL A 18 -14.49 -21.37 5.77
C VAL A 18 -15.58 -22.05 6.58
N GLU A 19 -15.44 -22.19 7.89
CA GLU A 19 -16.46 -22.74 8.79
C GLU A 19 -17.76 -21.91 8.72
N TRP A 20 -17.61 -20.58 8.72
CA TRP A 20 -18.78 -19.70 8.54
C TRP A 20 -19.44 -19.91 7.16
N TYR A 21 -18.64 -19.99 6.08
CA TYR A 21 -19.16 -20.27 4.74
C TYR A 21 -19.87 -21.64 4.68
N HIS A 22 -19.33 -22.67 5.34
CA HIS A 22 -19.98 -24.00 5.39
C HIS A 22 -21.36 -23.93 6.06
N SER A 23 -21.51 -23.09 7.09
CA SER A 23 -22.81 -22.91 7.77
C SER A 23 -23.90 -22.29 6.89
N VAL A 24 -23.51 -21.53 5.86
CA VAL A 24 -24.42 -20.86 4.92
C VAL A 24 -24.33 -21.41 3.49
N TYR A 25 -23.63 -22.52 3.30
CA TYR A 25 -23.29 -23.06 1.97
C TYR A 25 -24.49 -23.34 1.08
N ASP A 26 -25.60 -23.81 1.62
CA ASP A 26 -26.83 -24.06 0.86
C ASP A 26 -27.41 -22.81 0.18
N LYS A 27 -27.12 -21.65 0.74
CA LYS A 27 -27.47 -20.35 0.15
C LYS A 27 -26.34 -19.81 -0.73
N ALA A 28 -25.11 -20.01 -0.33
CA ALA A 28 -23.92 -19.51 -1.02
C ALA A 28 -23.65 -20.26 -2.33
N CYS A 29 -23.88 -21.57 -2.39
CA CYS A 29 -23.64 -22.39 -3.61
C CYS A 29 -24.49 -21.95 -4.81
N LYS A 30 -25.60 -21.24 -4.58
CA LYS A 30 -26.44 -20.66 -5.65
C LYS A 30 -25.84 -19.39 -6.26
N ILE A 31 -24.83 -18.83 -5.63
CA ILE A 31 -24.15 -17.63 -6.09
C ILE A 31 -23.03 -18.05 -7.04
N GLU A 32 -22.98 -17.45 -8.22
CA GLU A 32 -21.93 -17.72 -9.19
C GLU A 32 -20.54 -17.44 -8.59
N GLY A 33 -19.61 -18.37 -8.74
CA GLY A 33 -18.26 -18.28 -8.20
C GLY A 33 -18.13 -18.59 -6.69
N ALA A 34 -19.13 -19.21 -6.06
CA ALA A 34 -19.10 -19.57 -4.64
C ALA A 34 -17.88 -20.41 -4.26
N ALA A 35 -17.53 -21.42 -5.05
CA ALA A 35 -16.37 -22.27 -4.82
C ALA A 35 -15.06 -21.45 -4.80
N GLN A 36 -14.90 -20.53 -5.74
CA GLN A 36 -13.75 -19.63 -5.79
C GLN A 36 -13.68 -18.71 -4.56
N ARG A 37 -14.82 -18.12 -4.15
CA ARG A 37 -14.87 -17.24 -2.96
C ARG A 37 -14.44 -17.97 -1.70
N VAL A 38 -14.93 -19.20 -1.52
CA VAL A 38 -14.56 -20.01 -0.34
C VAL A 38 -13.09 -20.42 -0.38
N GLN A 39 -12.55 -20.78 -1.53
CA GLN A 39 -11.21 -21.32 -1.65
C GLN A 39 -10.15 -20.24 -1.83
N GLU A 40 -10.33 -19.30 -2.75
CA GLU A 40 -9.30 -18.36 -3.18
C GLU A 40 -9.40 -17.01 -2.45
N ASP A 41 -10.62 -16.44 -2.36
CA ASP A 41 -10.79 -15.11 -1.78
C ASP A 41 -10.52 -15.09 -0.28
N THR A 42 -10.83 -16.19 0.43
CA THR A 42 -10.51 -16.30 1.86
C THR A 42 -9.01 -16.29 2.13
N ILE A 43 -8.20 -16.93 1.28
CA ILE A 43 -6.73 -16.89 1.41
C ILE A 43 -6.20 -15.50 1.07
N LYS A 44 -6.67 -14.90 -0.03
CA LYS A 44 -6.25 -13.56 -0.45
C LYS A 44 -6.59 -12.52 0.61
N PHE A 45 -7.81 -12.56 1.12
CA PHE A 45 -8.24 -11.65 2.20
C PHE A 45 -7.35 -11.79 3.43
N SER A 46 -7.11 -13.02 3.90
CA SER A 46 -6.27 -13.26 5.07
C SER A 46 -4.85 -12.71 4.89
N ARG A 47 -4.24 -12.89 3.72
CA ARG A 47 -2.89 -12.37 3.40
C ARG A 47 -2.86 -10.84 3.35
N ILE A 48 -3.88 -10.22 2.75
CA ILE A 48 -3.98 -8.75 2.68
C ILE A 48 -4.13 -8.18 4.09
N MET A 49 -5.00 -8.76 4.91
CA MET A 49 -5.22 -8.30 6.28
C MET A 49 -3.99 -8.49 7.17
N GLU A 50 -3.24 -9.56 6.99
CA GLU A 50 -1.96 -9.76 7.69
C GLU A 50 -0.93 -8.73 7.28
N SER A 51 -0.75 -8.51 5.98
CA SER A 51 0.21 -7.52 5.47
C SER A 51 -0.15 -6.10 5.92
N LEU A 52 -1.42 -5.71 5.87
CA LEU A 52 -1.89 -4.40 6.34
C LEU A 52 -1.73 -4.28 7.87
N GLY A 53 -2.08 -5.32 8.62
CA GLY A 53 -1.97 -5.32 10.09
C GLY A 53 -0.52 -5.20 10.56
N THR A 54 0.39 -5.95 9.97
CA THR A 54 1.83 -5.88 10.30
C THR A 54 2.41 -4.52 9.93
N SER A 55 2.08 -3.98 8.76
CA SER A 55 2.53 -2.64 8.33
C SER A 55 1.98 -1.53 9.23
N LEU A 56 0.73 -1.64 9.68
CA LEU A 56 0.14 -0.68 10.60
C LEU A 56 0.85 -0.68 11.97
N ILE A 57 1.08 -1.88 12.54
CA ILE A 57 1.80 -2.02 13.80
C ILE A 57 3.22 -1.46 13.67
N GLU A 58 3.94 -1.82 12.60
CA GLU A 58 5.28 -1.30 12.32
C GLU A 58 5.28 0.23 12.25
N SER A 59 4.33 0.83 11.54
CA SER A 59 4.20 2.28 11.41
C SER A 59 3.95 2.96 12.77
N ILE A 60 3.07 2.41 13.61
CA ILE A 60 2.80 2.91 14.96
C ILE A 60 4.06 2.82 15.84
N MET A 61 4.77 1.69 15.80
CA MET A 61 6.01 1.50 16.56
C MET A 61 7.10 2.50 16.16
N VAL A 62 7.26 2.73 14.85
CA VAL A 62 8.17 3.75 14.31
C VAL A 62 7.78 5.13 14.80
N LEU A 63 6.51 5.51 14.76
CA LEU A 63 6.01 6.80 15.22
C LEU A 63 6.30 7.00 16.72
N VAL A 64 5.96 6.02 17.55
CA VAL A 64 6.22 6.05 19.01
C VAL A 64 7.71 6.19 19.31
N GLN A 65 8.57 5.57 18.53
CA GLN A 65 10.03 5.63 18.71
C GLN A 65 10.62 6.97 18.26
N PHE A 66 10.20 7.52 17.11
CA PHE A 66 10.86 8.67 16.49
C PHE A 66 10.28 10.03 16.89
N ILE A 67 9.01 10.12 17.30
CA ILE A 67 8.42 11.39 17.78
C ILE A 67 9.20 11.97 18.98
N PRO A 68 9.51 11.23 20.05
CA PRO A 68 10.31 11.77 21.16
C PRO A 68 11.71 12.21 20.74
N ILE A 69 12.34 11.50 19.80
CA ILE A 69 13.66 11.86 19.26
C ILE A 69 13.58 13.18 18.52
N LEU A 70 12.59 13.36 17.65
CA LEU A 70 12.40 14.62 16.92
C LEU A 70 12.08 15.80 17.85
N LEU A 71 11.28 15.57 18.90
CA LEU A 71 10.99 16.57 19.92
C LEU A 71 12.28 17.00 20.64
N GLY A 72 13.10 16.03 21.09
CA GLY A 72 14.36 16.33 21.75
C GLY A 72 15.37 17.06 20.86
N LEU A 73 15.38 16.76 19.57
CA LEU A 73 16.26 17.40 18.58
C LEU A 73 15.73 18.75 18.08
N SER A 74 14.45 19.06 18.27
CA SER A 74 13.82 20.31 17.81
C SER A 74 14.19 21.52 18.66
N VAL A 75 14.59 21.31 19.90
CA VAL A 75 14.88 22.39 20.85
C VAL A 75 16.14 23.16 20.41
N GLY A 76 16.01 24.47 20.22
CA GLY A 76 17.12 25.36 19.89
C GLY A 76 17.63 25.29 18.45
N ILE A 77 16.92 24.61 17.55
CA ILE A 77 17.29 24.52 16.13
C ILE A 77 16.34 25.40 15.30
N PRO A 78 16.83 26.47 14.66
CA PRO A 78 16.02 27.30 13.76
C PRO A 78 15.65 26.52 12.49
N ILE A 79 14.36 26.53 12.12
CA ILE A 79 13.81 25.77 11.00
C ILE A 79 13.26 26.75 9.96
N TYR A 80 13.44 26.43 8.68
CA TYR A 80 13.20 27.36 7.56
C TYR A 80 11.82 28.03 7.57
N PHE A 81 10.75 27.30 7.87
CA PHE A 81 9.39 27.87 7.86
C PHE A 81 8.85 28.23 9.23
N PHE A 82 9.49 27.77 10.31
CA PHE A 82 8.97 27.86 11.67
C PHE A 82 9.86 28.70 12.60
N GLY A 83 11.05 29.15 12.13
CA GLY A 83 12.00 29.91 12.92
C GLY A 83 12.47 29.16 14.15
N ASP A 84 12.44 29.81 15.31
CA ASP A 84 12.92 29.27 16.59
C ASP A 84 11.82 28.54 17.39
N TRP A 85 10.75 28.11 16.72
CA TRP A 85 9.69 27.39 17.40
C TRP A 85 10.13 25.98 17.82
N GLU A 86 10.03 25.70 19.13
CA GLU A 86 10.53 24.46 19.75
C GLU A 86 9.97 23.17 19.11
N TYR A 87 8.78 23.23 18.54
CA TYR A 87 8.12 22.09 17.88
C TYR A 87 8.21 22.14 16.35
N GLY A 88 9.02 23.05 15.79
CA GLY A 88 9.07 23.29 14.34
C GLY A 88 9.46 22.05 13.54
N LEU A 89 10.46 21.28 14.02
CA LEU A 89 10.96 20.11 13.32
C LEU A 89 9.90 19.00 13.21
N ILE A 90 9.22 18.67 14.31
CA ILE A 90 8.18 17.65 14.31
C ILE A 90 6.96 18.11 13.53
N THR A 91 6.56 19.36 13.65
CA THR A 91 5.45 19.92 12.88
C THR A 91 5.74 19.89 11.38
N GLY A 92 6.96 20.26 11.00
CA GLY A 92 7.42 20.20 9.61
C GLY A 92 7.38 18.75 9.07
N ALA A 93 7.87 17.79 9.86
CA ALA A 93 7.84 16.38 9.47
C ALA A 93 6.41 15.86 9.31
N LEU A 94 5.51 16.15 10.27
CA LEU A 94 4.11 15.72 10.21
C LEU A 94 3.35 16.36 9.03
N LEU A 95 3.52 17.67 8.81
CA LEU A 95 2.89 18.35 7.67
C LEU A 95 3.39 17.81 6.34
N TRP A 96 4.70 17.52 6.24
CA TRP A 96 5.28 16.92 5.04
C TRP A 96 4.71 15.53 4.77
N THR A 97 4.60 14.69 5.80
CA THR A 97 4.05 13.32 5.70
C THR A 97 2.58 13.33 5.34
N ILE A 98 1.77 14.21 5.96
CA ILE A 98 0.35 14.37 5.63
C ILE A 98 0.21 14.86 4.18
N GLY A 99 0.98 15.87 3.79
CA GLY A 99 0.99 16.40 2.42
C GLY A 99 1.35 15.34 1.39
N GLY A 100 2.37 14.52 1.68
CA GLY A 100 2.77 13.40 0.83
C GLY A 100 1.72 12.30 0.72
N THR A 101 1.04 12.00 1.81
CA THR A 101 -0.08 11.05 1.82
C THR A 101 -1.22 11.56 0.95
N ILE A 102 -1.61 12.82 1.10
CA ILE A 102 -2.65 13.46 0.26
C ILE A 102 -2.22 13.44 -1.21
N PHE A 103 -0.97 13.77 -1.50
CA PHE A 103 -0.41 13.73 -2.86
C PHE A 103 -0.52 12.34 -3.48
N LEU A 104 -0.09 11.29 -2.79
CA LEU A 104 -0.14 9.91 -3.31
C LEU A 104 -1.57 9.40 -3.47
N ILE A 105 -2.48 9.73 -2.55
CA ILE A 105 -3.91 9.40 -2.68
C ILE A 105 -4.50 10.11 -3.91
N SER A 106 -4.23 11.40 -4.07
CA SER A 106 -4.68 12.19 -5.21
C SER A 106 -4.16 11.64 -6.53
N LEU A 107 -2.88 11.26 -6.57
CA LEU A 107 -2.26 10.65 -7.75
C LEU A 107 -2.93 9.30 -8.08
N GLY A 108 -3.17 8.45 -7.10
CA GLY A 108 -3.88 7.18 -7.27
C GLY A 108 -5.32 7.38 -7.77
N TRP A 109 -6.00 8.42 -7.30
CA TRP A 109 -7.33 8.77 -7.74
C TRP A 109 -7.37 9.31 -9.17
N ILE A 110 -6.46 10.24 -9.53
CA ILE A 110 -6.31 10.78 -10.89
C ILE A 110 -6.02 9.65 -11.88
N LEU A 111 -5.14 8.73 -11.52
CA LEU A 111 -4.81 7.56 -12.34
C LEU A 111 -5.90 6.47 -12.32
N ARG A 112 -6.96 6.64 -11.52
CA ARG A 112 -8.08 5.69 -11.38
C ARG A 112 -7.60 4.24 -11.10
N LEU A 113 -6.60 4.07 -10.26
CA LEU A 113 -5.98 2.76 -10.00
C LEU A 113 -6.99 1.73 -9.50
N VAL A 114 -7.88 2.12 -8.58
CA VAL A 114 -8.94 1.24 -8.07
C VAL A 114 -9.89 0.79 -9.18
N GLY A 115 -10.25 1.70 -10.10
CA GLY A 115 -11.11 1.37 -11.25
C GLY A 115 -10.44 0.40 -12.22
N VAL A 116 -9.15 0.60 -12.49
CA VAL A 116 -8.37 -0.30 -13.36
C VAL A 116 -8.25 -1.69 -12.75
N GLU A 117 -8.00 -1.77 -11.44
CA GLU A 117 -7.93 -3.04 -10.73
C GLU A 117 -9.28 -3.79 -10.76
N TYR A 118 -10.39 -3.05 -10.58
CA TYR A 118 -11.73 -3.63 -10.69
C TYR A 118 -12.01 -4.16 -12.11
N ASP A 119 -11.68 -3.39 -13.15
CA ASP A 119 -11.87 -3.81 -14.54
C ASP A 119 -11.00 -5.03 -14.90
N LEU A 120 -9.77 -5.08 -14.37
CA LEU A 120 -8.86 -6.21 -14.53
C LEU A 120 -9.46 -7.48 -13.92
N GLN A 121 -9.89 -7.41 -12.65
CA GLN A 121 -10.51 -8.55 -11.97
C GLN A 121 -11.78 -9.02 -12.68
N LYS A 122 -12.58 -8.10 -13.21
CA LYS A 122 -13.80 -8.42 -13.96
C LYS A 122 -13.50 -9.18 -15.26
N LYS A 123 -12.49 -8.75 -16.03
CA LYS A 123 -12.08 -9.40 -17.26
C LYS A 123 -11.45 -10.77 -17.00
N GLU A 124 -10.61 -10.88 -15.97
CA GLU A 124 -10.03 -12.16 -15.53
C GLU A 124 -11.12 -13.15 -15.10
N ALA A 125 -12.12 -12.69 -14.35
CA ALA A 125 -13.25 -13.53 -13.95
C ALA A 125 -14.07 -14.01 -15.15
N ALA A 126 -14.31 -13.15 -16.14
CA ALA A 126 -15.02 -13.52 -17.36
C ALA A 126 -14.26 -14.57 -18.19
N TYR A 127 -12.93 -14.40 -18.31
CA TYR A 127 -12.07 -15.36 -19.00
C TYR A 127 -12.06 -16.72 -18.29
N ARG A 128 -11.89 -16.74 -16.95
CA ARG A 128 -11.94 -17.98 -16.16
C ARG A 128 -13.28 -18.69 -16.28
N LYS A 129 -14.39 -17.94 -16.23
CA LYS A 129 -15.73 -18.50 -16.41
C LYS A 129 -15.86 -19.25 -17.74
N LEU A 130 -15.36 -18.65 -18.82
CA LEU A 130 -15.42 -19.28 -20.14
C LEU A 130 -14.55 -20.54 -20.19
N LEU A 131 -13.38 -20.55 -19.56
CA LEU A 131 -12.52 -21.72 -19.49
C LEU A 131 -13.19 -22.89 -18.76
N VAL A 132 -13.86 -22.61 -17.62
CA VAL A 132 -14.62 -23.65 -16.87
C VAL A 132 -15.75 -24.19 -17.70
N ILE A 133 -16.48 -23.34 -18.44
CA ILE A 133 -17.57 -23.83 -19.34
C ILE A 133 -16.96 -24.64 -20.48
N ALA A 134 -15.81 -24.27 -21.01
CA ALA A 134 -15.15 -24.98 -22.10
C ALA A 134 -14.60 -26.35 -21.68
N GLU A 135 -14.31 -26.54 -20.40
CA GLU A 135 -13.88 -27.83 -19.83
C GLU A 135 -15.01 -28.86 -19.84
N ASP A 136 -16.25 -28.40 -19.55
CA ASP A 136 -17.42 -29.24 -19.49
C ASP A 136 -18.13 -29.39 -20.85
N ASP A 137 -18.01 -28.41 -21.75
CA ASP A 137 -18.75 -28.35 -23.00
C ASP A 137 -17.86 -28.05 -24.21
N ASN A 138 -17.63 -29.06 -25.04
CA ASN A 138 -16.85 -28.98 -26.29
C ASN A 138 -17.47 -28.04 -27.36
N THR A 139 -18.60 -27.39 -27.09
CA THR A 139 -19.24 -26.45 -28.03
C THR A 139 -18.61 -25.06 -28.00
N VAL A 140 -17.80 -24.77 -26.97
CA VAL A 140 -17.10 -23.48 -26.85
C VAL A 140 -16.04 -23.36 -27.94
N ARG A 141 -16.18 -22.36 -28.80
CA ARG A 141 -15.27 -22.16 -29.92
C ARG A 141 -13.94 -21.61 -29.41
N PRO A 142 -12.77 -22.17 -29.81
CA PRO A 142 -11.43 -21.68 -29.42
C PRO A 142 -11.24 -20.16 -29.68
N LYS A 143 -11.80 -19.67 -30.76
CA LYS A 143 -11.75 -18.25 -31.13
C LYS A 143 -12.34 -17.32 -30.05
N LYS A 144 -13.39 -17.73 -29.37
CA LYS A 144 -14.00 -16.93 -28.28
C LYS A 144 -13.12 -16.88 -27.03
N ILE A 145 -12.37 -17.95 -26.77
CA ILE A 145 -11.38 -18.01 -25.69
C ILE A 145 -10.22 -17.02 -25.98
N GLU A 146 -9.76 -17.01 -27.22
CA GLU A 146 -8.69 -16.09 -27.68
C GLU A 146 -9.12 -14.63 -27.59
N GLU A 147 -10.34 -14.27 -28.04
CA GLU A 147 -10.89 -12.92 -27.94
C GLU A 147 -10.95 -12.43 -26.49
N LEU A 148 -11.40 -13.25 -25.55
CA LEU A 148 -11.44 -12.88 -24.13
C LEU A 148 -10.03 -12.76 -23.53
N PHE A 149 -9.07 -13.56 -23.96
CA PHE A 149 -7.69 -13.44 -23.53
C PHE A 149 -7.03 -12.16 -24.05
N GLU A 150 -7.33 -11.75 -25.28
CA GLU A 150 -6.86 -10.44 -25.80
C GLU A 150 -7.41 -9.27 -24.99
N ASP A 151 -8.65 -9.37 -24.51
CA ASP A 151 -9.24 -8.40 -23.59
C ASP A 151 -8.50 -8.33 -22.24
N VAL A 152 -8.18 -9.49 -21.67
CA VAL A 152 -7.35 -9.60 -20.45
C VAL A 152 -5.98 -9.01 -20.68
N ARG A 153 -5.32 -9.35 -21.77
CA ARG A 153 -4.02 -8.83 -22.15
C ARG A 153 -4.03 -7.30 -22.28
N SER A 154 -5.02 -6.75 -22.95
CA SER A 154 -5.18 -5.32 -23.15
C SER A 154 -5.30 -4.57 -21.81
N ILE A 155 -6.12 -5.06 -20.88
CA ILE A 155 -6.30 -4.40 -19.59
C ILE A 155 -5.04 -4.51 -18.70
N HIS A 156 -4.28 -5.61 -18.79
CA HIS A 156 -3.00 -5.74 -18.10
C HIS A 156 -1.99 -4.69 -18.57
N PHE A 157 -1.81 -4.51 -19.88
CA PHE A 157 -0.91 -3.48 -20.41
C PHE A 157 -1.34 -2.07 -19.98
N PHE A 158 -2.64 -1.79 -20.02
CA PHE A 158 -3.18 -0.53 -19.53
C PHE A 158 -2.91 -0.30 -18.05
N SER A 159 -3.09 -1.35 -17.23
CA SER A 159 -2.78 -1.35 -15.81
C SER A 159 -1.29 -1.07 -15.57
N PHE A 160 -0.38 -1.74 -16.28
CA PHE A 160 1.06 -1.55 -16.14
C PHE A 160 1.48 -0.09 -16.38
N ILE A 161 0.93 0.56 -17.40
CA ILE A 161 1.23 1.97 -17.69
C ILE A 161 0.75 2.87 -16.53
N ARG A 162 -0.44 2.63 -16.00
CA ARG A 162 -0.97 3.41 -14.87
C ARG A 162 -0.17 3.23 -13.60
N TYR A 163 0.20 1.99 -13.28
CA TYR A 163 1.08 1.70 -12.15
C TYR A 163 2.49 2.24 -12.36
N LEU A 164 3.00 2.29 -13.59
CA LEU A 164 4.26 2.94 -13.92
C LEU A 164 4.25 4.42 -13.54
N TYR A 165 3.24 5.17 -13.98
CA TYR A 165 3.09 6.59 -13.63
C TYR A 165 2.93 6.82 -12.13
N PHE A 166 2.17 5.97 -11.45
CA PHE A 166 2.05 6.03 -10.00
C PHE A 166 3.40 5.78 -9.31
N ASN A 167 4.15 4.78 -9.74
CA ASN A 167 5.45 4.46 -9.17
C ASN A 167 6.49 5.57 -9.42
N ILE A 168 6.46 6.23 -10.59
CA ILE A 168 7.29 7.40 -10.86
C ILE A 168 6.97 8.53 -9.87
N GLY A 169 5.69 8.85 -9.67
CA GLY A 169 5.26 9.85 -8.70
C GLY A 169 5.64 9.49 -7.27
N ARG A 170 5.47 8.22 -6.87
CA ARG A 170 5.88 7.71 -5.56
C ARG A 170 7.39 7.81 -5.35
N MET A 171 8.19 7.40 -6.33
CA MET A 171 9.65 7.51 -6.26
C MET A 171 10.10 8.98 -6.20
N GLY A 172 9.46 9.85 -6.98
CA GLY A 172 9.70 11.29 -6.92
C GLY A 172 9.44 11.86 -5.51
N TYR A 173 8.32 11.50 -4.90
CA TYR A 173 8.02 11.88 -3.53
C TYR A 173 9.05 11.34 -2.52
N MET A 174 9.47 10.08 -2.66
CA MET A 174 10.48 9.50 -1.76
C MET A 174 11.82 10.25 -1.86
N GLN A 175 12.24 10.67 -3.06
CA GLN A 175 13.45 11.50 -3.22
C GLN A 175 13.24 12.91 -2.64
N ALA A 176 12.07 13.51 -2.87
CA ALA A 176 11.72 14.80 -2.28
C ALA A 176 11.69 14.76 -0.75
N ASN A 177 11.26 13.63 -0.16
CA ASN A 177 11.28 13.44 1.29
C ASN A 177 12.71 13.50 1.88
N VAL A 178 13.68 12.93 1.21
CA VAL A 178 15.09 13.05 1.63
C VAL A 178 15.57 14.51 1.56
N LEU A 179 15.23 15.21 0.47
CA LEU A 179 15.63 16.60 0.27
C LEU A 179 14.92 17.55 1.23
N SER A 180 13.66 17.29 1.58
CA SER A 180 12.87 18.14 2.47
C SER A 180 13.53 18.34 3.84
N ALA A 181 14.10 17.28 4.41
CA ALA A 181 14.83 17.36 5.68
C ALA A 181 16.00 18.36 5.62
N TYR A 182 16.76 18.40 4.52
CA TYR A 182 17.82 19.37 4.32
C TYR A 182 17.28 20.79 4.16
N VAL A 183 16.17 20.96 3.44
CA VAL A 183 15.53 22.27 3.25
C VAL A 183 15.04 22.82 4.60
N PHE A 184 14.39 22.00 5.42
CA PHE A 184 13.94 22.41 6.75
C PHE A 184 15.11 22.80 7.67
N LEU A 185 16.23 22.10 7.57
CA LEU A 185 17.43 22.35 8.39
C LEU A 185 18.37 23.42 7.80
N ALA A 186 18.09 23.93 6.60
CA ALA A 186 19.00 24.88 5.92
C ALA A 186 19.43 26.07 6.78
N PRO A 187 18.54 26.77 7.53
CA PRO A 187 18.96 27.89 8.39
C PRO A 187 19.93 27.45 9.49
N ALA A 188 19.67 26.32 10.13
CA ALA A 188 20.50 25.78 11.20
C ALA A 188 21.89 25.34 10.70
N ILE A 189 21.93 24.80 9.48
CA ILE A 189 23.19 24.41 8.82
C ILE A 189 24.02 25.65 8.48
N VAL A 190 23.39 26.70 7.89
CA VAL A 190 24.06 27.94 7.52
C VAL A 190 24.55 28.70 8.76
N ALA A 191 23.77 28.72 9.83
CA ALA A 191 24.13 29.32 11.10
C ALA A 191 25.23 28.57 11.88
N GLY A 192 25.58 27.33 11.43
CA GLY A 192 26.57 26.51 12.13
C GLY A 192 26.12 25.96 13.49
N VAL A 193 24.82 26.04 13.80
CA VAL A 193 24.25 25.62 15.08
C VAL A 193 24.20 24.09 15.21
N VAL A 194 24.17 23.38 14.08
CA VAL A 194 24.00 21.93 14.03
C VAL A 194 25.30 21.25 13.60
N THR A 195 25.80 20.33 14.42
CA THR A 195 26.95 19.49 14.04
C THR A 195 26.55 18.45 12.98
N LEU A 196 27.51 17.96 12.21
CA LEU A 196 27.28 16.95 11.18
C LEU A 196 26.58 15.70 11.75
N GLY A 197 26.95 15.28 12.96
CA GLY A 197 26.34 14.13 13.63
C GLY A 197 24.87 14.34 13.98
N VAL A 198 24.53 15.50 14.54
CA VAL A 198 23.15 15.88 14.86
C VAL A 198 22.32 16.03 13.59
N MET A 199 22.89 16.66 12.55
CA MET A 199 22.23 16.76 11.23
C MET A 199 21.85 15.37 10.68
N GLN A 200 22.77 14.42 10.68
CA GLN A 200 22.51 13.07 10.20
C GLN A 200 21.45 12.35 11.05
N GLN A 201 21.44 12.57 12.35
CA GLN A 201 20.44 12.02 13.26
C GLN A 201 19.04 12.55 12.96
N ILE A 202 18.92 13.88 12.76
CA ILE A 202 17.64 14.52 12.39
C ILE A 202 17.12 14.03 11.05
N ILE A 203 17.98 13.97 10.02
CA ILE A 203 17.59 13.50 8.67
C ILE A 203 17.09 12.07 8.72
N ARG A 204 17.74 11.19 9.48
CA ARG A 204 17.29 9.81 9.65
C ARG A 204 15.96 9.73 10.39
N ALA A 205 15.78 10.51 11.45
CA ALA A 205 14.55 10.55 12.22
C ALA A 205 13.39 11.13 11.40
N PHE A 206 13.64 12.22 10.67
CA PHE A 206 12.67 12.86 9.78
C PHE A 206 12.18 11.93 8.67
N GLY A 207 13.09 11.18 8.05
CA GLY A 207 12.74 10.23 7.00
C GLY A 207 12.03 8.94 7.50
N ARG A 208 11.89 8.76 8.82
CA ARG A 208 11.19 7.62 9.41
C ARG A 208 9.76 7.92 9.87
N VAL A 209 9.42 9.17 10.08
CA VAL A 209 8.07 9.65 10.40
C VAL A 209 7.24 9.81 9.13
#